data_33efad814401bac66a5d6277df5aca60
#
_entry.id   33efad814401bac66a5d6277df5aca60
#
_cell.length_a   1.000
_cell.length_b   1.000
_cell.length_c   1.000
_cell.angle_alpha   90.00
_cell.angle_beta   90.00
_cell.angle_gamma   90.00
#
_symmetry.space_group_name_H-M   'P 1'
#
loop_
_entity.id
_entity.type
_entity.pdbx_description
1 polymer ?
#
loop_
_entity_poly.entity_id
_entity_poly.type
_entity_poly.pdbx_seq_one_letter_code
_entity_poly.pdbx_strand_id
1 'polypeptide(L)'
;MINGTESGFNVSLSSITATSSSEIIEGDISNDFTYYFTKSEQIPSSVGLGVSLNTDSTVKAAGGFLIQIMPGCNDEYITELENNLKNLKPITQMIDEGYSPEDIINEITKGDYELLDEIELHHDCNCSKERFKKGLKSLGKTTLEEILNEDKKVDIKCNFCNTNYHFDEDELKEIIFEM
;
A
#
# COMPACT_ATOMS: atom_id res chain seq x y z
N MET A 1 17.47 7.56 -0.40
CA MET A 1 18.08 6.77 0.68
C MET A 1 17.06 6.68 1.80
N ILE A 2 16.40 5.54 1.95
CA ILE A 2 15.53 5.28 3.10
C ILE A 2 16.48 4.83 4.20
N ASN A 3 16.67 5.66 5.22
CA ASN A 3 17.41 5.26 6.41
C ASN A 3 16.61 4.16 7.09
N GLY A 4 17.18 2.94 7.13
CA GLY A 4 16.58 1.77 7.70
C GLY A 4 16.31 1.94 9.19
N THR A 5 15.07 2.21 9.51
CA THR A 5 14.51 2.05 10.84
C THR A 5 13.07 1.60 10.66
N GLU A 6 12.77 0.44 11.19
CA GLU A 6 11.45 -0.15 11.41
C GLU A 6 10.28 0.39 10.56
N SER A 7 9.89 -0.32 9.51
CA SER A 7 8.64 -0.04 8.81
C SER A 7 7.47 -0.64 9.59
N GLY A 8 6.56 0.21 10.07
CA GLY A 8 5.33 -0.23 10.73
C GLY A 8 4.21 -0.43 9.72
N PHE A 9 3.50 -1.55 9.80
CA PHE A 9 2.27 -1.80 9.04
C PHE A 9 1.06 -1.67 9.96
N ASN A 10 0.05 -0.94 9.50
CA ASN A 10 -1.22 -0.83 10.19
C ASN A 10 -2.24 -1.76 9.54
N VAL A 11 -2.70 -2.74 10.29
CA VAL A 11 -3.81 -3.60 9.88
C VAL A 11 -5.04 -3.20 10.68
N SER A 12 -6.11 -2.81 9.97
CA SER A 12 -7.40 -2.47 10.59
C SER A 12 -8.39 -3.59 10.32
N LEU A 13 -8.78 -4.31 11.35
CA LEU A 13 -9.91 -5.25 11.36
C LEU A 13 -11.05 -4.62 12.16
N SER A 14 -12.06 -4.15 11.47
CA SER A 14 -13.44 -3.78 11.92
C SER A 14 -13.63 -3.09 13.27
N SER A 15 -12.67 -2.43 13.87
CA SER A 15 -12.65 -1.60 15.10
C SER A 15 -11.41 -1.80 15.99
N ILE A 16 -10.53 -2.72 15.66
CA ILE A 16 -9.26 -2.92 16.37
C ILE A 16 -8.14 -2.62 15.39
N THR A 17 -7.35 -1.60 15.67
CA THR A 17 -6.11 -1.32 14.94
C THR A 17 -4.95 -1.94 15.72
N ALA A 18 -4.27 -2.90 15.11
CA ALA A 18 -2.99 -3.40 15.62
C ALA A 18 -1.86 -2.81 14.77
N THR A 19 -0.78 -2.42 15.43
CA THR A 19 0.43 -1.96 14.75
C THR A 19 1.55 -2.88 15.17
N SER A 20 2.24 -3.46 14.18
CA SER A 20 3.46 -4.20 14.41
C SER A 20 4.54 -3.77 13.41
N SER A 21 5.79 -4.07 13.70
CA SER A 21 6.92 -3.69 12.87
C SER A 21 7.93 -4.83 12.76
N SER A 22 8.61 -4.89 11.62
CA SER A 22 9.77 -5.76 11.42
C SER A 22 10.89 -4.98 10.73
N GLU A 23 12.10 -5.48 10.84
CA GLU A 23 13.22 -4.93 10.08
C GLU A 23 13.05 -5.21 8.57
N ILE A 24 13.59 -4.31 7.76
CA ILE A 24 13.68 -4.50 6.31
C ILE A 24 14.94 -5.32 6.05
N ILE A 25 14.79 -6.50 5.44
CA ILE A 25 15.88 -7.44 5.23
C ILE A 25 16.56 -7.24 3.87
N GLU A 26 15.76 -7.17 2.81
CA GLU A 26 16.27 -7.13 1.44
C GLU A 26 15.93 -5.82 0.72
N GLY A 27 14.93 -5.08 1.20
CA GLY A 27 14.39 -3.90 0.53
C GLY A 27 13.53 -4.25 -0.69
N ASP A 28 13.19 -5.52 -0.85
CA ASP A 28 12.17 -6.01 -1.79
C ASP A 28 10.86 -6.21 -1.04
N ILE A 29 9.81 -5.55 -1.52
CA ILE A 29 8.51 -5.51 -0.82
C ILE A 29 7.95 -6.91 -0.60
N SER A 30 8.05 -7.81 -1.58
CA SER A 30 7.52 -9.18 -1.47
C SER A 30 8.22 -9.97 -0.40
N ASN A 31 9.55 -9.92 -0.39
CA ASN A 31 10.38 -10.64 0.56
C ASN A 31 10.25 -10.08 1.97
N ASP A 32 10.22 -8.76 2.10
CA ASP A 32 10.05 -8.09 3.41
C ASP A 32 8.66 -8.37 3.99
N PHE A 33 7.58 -8.42 3.18
CA PHE A 33 6.26 -8.85 3.64
C PHE A 33 6.22 -10.32 4.03
N THR A 34 6.85 -11.20 3.25
CA THR A 34 6.97 -12.63 3.58
C THR A 34 7.67 -12.81 4.93
N TYR A 35 8.77 -12.08 5.13
CA TYR A 35 9.49 -12.07 6.40
C TYR A 35 8.63 -11.56 7.56
N TYR A 36 7.93 -10.44 7.36
CA TYR A 36 7.01 -9.86 8.35
C TYR A 36 5.94 -10.88 8.79
N PHE A 37 5.20 -11.47 7.86
CA PHE A 37 4.15 -12.44 8.20
C PHE A 37 4.73 -13.67 8.90
N THR A 38 5.87 -14.16 8.46
CA THR A 38 6.48 -15.35 9.05
C THR A 38 7.07 -15.10 10.43
N LYS A 39 7.72 -13.94 10.64
CA LYS A 39 8.43 -13.63 11.90
C LYS A 39 7.56 -12.90 12.93
N SER A 40 6.84 -11.87 12.49
CA SER A 40 6.03 -11.05 13.39
C SER A 40 4.66 -11.66 13.67
N GLU A 41 3.99 -12.14 12.62
CA GLU A 41 2.67 -12.76 12.75
C GLU A 41 2.75 -14.28 13.02
N GLN A 42 3.92 -14.88 12.84
CA GLN A 42 4.19 -16.31 13.03
C GLN A 42 3.31 -17.22 12.14
N ILE A 43 2.93 -16.69 10.96
CA ILE A 43 2.15 -17.42 9.97
C ILE A 43 3.07 -17.71 8.77
N PRO A 44 3.36 -19.00 8.47
CA PRO A 44 4.11 -19.34 7.28
C PRO A 44 3.41 -18.79 6.04
N SER A 45 4.09 -17.89 5.34
CA SER A 45 3.48 -17.10 4.26
C SER A 45 4.38 -17.03 3.04
N SER A 46 3.78 -16.86 1.87
CA SER A 46 4.46 -16.53 0.62
C SER A 46 3.76 -15.33 -0.01
N VAL A 47 4.52 -14.31 -0.37
CA VAL A 47 4.03 -13.09 -1.03
C VAL A 47 4.69 -12.98 -2.39
N GLY A 48 3.87 -12.83 -3.42
CA GLY A 48 4.34 -12.50 -4.76
C GLY A 48 3.73 -11.18 -5.21
N LEU A 49 4.54 -10.20 -5.54
CA LEU A 49 4.11 -8.89 -6.02
C LEU A 49 4.80 -8.55 -7.34
N GLY A 50 4.11 -7.77 -8.16
CA GLY A 50 4.69 -7.31 -9.41
C GLY A 50 4.04 -6.03 -9.92
N VAL A 51 4.86 -5.15 -10.48
CA VAL A 51 4.45 -3.93 -11.17
C VAL A 51 5.20 -3.85 -12.49
N SER A 52 4.48 -3.65 -13.59
CA SER A 52 5.06 -3.29 -14.88
C SER A 52 4.70 -1.85 -15.25
N LEU A 53 5.63 -1.19 -15.94
CA LEU A 53 5.48 0.19 -16.34
C LEU A 53 5.46 0.32 -17.86
N ASN A 54 4.69 1.28 -18.34
CA ASN A 54 4.77 1.75 -19.71
C ASN A 54 6.05 2.58 -19.95
N THR A 55 6.36 2.88 -21.21
CA THR A 55 7.52 3.69 -21.60
C THR A 55 7.47 5.13 -21.06
N ASP A 56 6.28 5.63 -20.73
CA ASP A 56 6.05 6.94 -20.12
C ASP A 56 6.08 6.90 -18.58
N SER A 57 6.51 5.79 -17.99
CA SER A 57 6.55 5.53 -16.53
C SER A 57 5.17 5.45 -15.84
N THR A 58 4.08 5.37 -16.58
CA THR A 58 2.77 5.04 -16.00
C THR A 58 2.70 3.54 -15.70
N VAL A 59 1.91 3.18 -14.68
CA VAL A 59 1.69 1.76 -14.34
C VAL A 59 0.88 1.10 -15.45
N LYS A 60 1.45 0.04 -16.04
CA LYS A 60 0.79 -0.80 -17.04
C LYS A 60 -0.02 -1.90 -16.39
N ALA A 61 0.60 -2.61 -15.45
CA ALA A 61 -0.01 -3.69 -14.70
C ALA A 61 0.58 -3.74 -13.29
N ALA A 62 -0.26 -4.02 -12.30
CA ALA A 62 0.16 -4.24 -10.93
C ALA A 62 -0.72 -5.30 -10.29
N GLY A 63 -0.14 -6.19 -9.51
CA GLY A 63 -0.88 -7.22 -8.81
C GLY A 63 0.02 -8.10 -7.98
N GLY A 64 -0.59 -9.08 -7.31
CA GLY A 64 0.13 -9.98 -6.47
C GLY A 64 -0.76 -11.03 -5.83
N PHE A 65 -0.15 -11.86 -4.99
CA PHE A 65 -0.84 -12.81 -4.14
C PHE A 65 -0.21 -12.84 -2.75
N LEU A 66 -1.00 -13.22 -1.77
CA LEU A 66 -0.57 -13.60 -0.43
C LEU A 66 -1.13 -15.00 -0.15
N ILE A 67 -0.26 -15.93 0.18
CA ILE A 67 -0.61 -17.28 0.60
C ILE A 67 -0.20 -17.45 2.05
N GLN A 68 -1.09 -17.98 2.87
CA GLN A 68 -0.83 -18.25 4.26
C GLN A 68 -1.22 -19.68 4.60
N ILE A 69 -0.31 -20.42 5.22
CA ILE A 69 -0.57 -21.80 5.62
C ILE A 69 -1.35 -21.81 6.92
N MET A 70 -2.54 -22.41 6.88
CA MET A 70 -3.38 -22.56 8.07
C MET A 70 -2.89 -23.70 8.96
N PRO A 71 -3.07 -23.61 10.29
CA PRO A 71 -2.71 -24.68 11.20
C PRO A 71 -3.40 -26.01 10.83
N GLY A 72 -2.63 -27.09 10.79
CA GLY A 72 -3.13 -28.41 10.43
C GLY A 72 -3.19 -28.73 8.94
N CYS A 73 -2.66 -27.85 8.09
CA CYS A 73 -2.51 -28.13 6.67
C CYS A 73 -1.58 -29.33 6.47
N ASN A 74 -1.90 -30.17 5.46
CA ASN A 74 -1.13 -31.37 5.14
C ASN A 74 0.22 -31.00 4.50
N ASP A 75 1.31 -31.63 4.96
CA ASP A 75 2.66 -31.40 4.45
C ASP A 75 2.81 -31.75 2.96
N GLU A 76 2.07 -32.74 2.46
CA GLU A 76 2.07 -33.11 1.04
C GLU A 76 1.49 -31.97 0.20
N TYR A 77 0.39 -31.36 0.64
CA TYR A 77 -0.23 -30.23 -0.02
C TYR A 77 0.67 -28.99 0.01
N ILE A 78 1.34 -28.74 1.13
CA ILE A 78 2.32 -27.63 1.24
C ILE A 78 3.44 -27.82 0.22
N THR A 79 3.97 -29.04 0.11
CA THR A 79 5.04 -29.37 -0.85
C THR A 79 4.58 -29.16 -2.30
N GLU A 80 3.35 -29.58 -2.62
CA GLU A 80 2.77 -29.37 -3.95
C GLU A 80 2.61 -27.86 -4.24
N LEU A 81 2.06 -27.11 -3.31
CA LEU A 81 1.87 -25.67 -3.43
C LEU A 81 3.22 -24.94 -3.64
N GLU A 82 4.24 -25.28 -2.87
CA GLU A 82 5.59 -24.74 -3.06
C GLU A 82 6.17 -25.04 -4.46
N ASN A 83 5.93 -26.24 -4.97
CA ASN A 83 6.37 -26.60 -6.32
C ASN A 83 5.61 -25.82 -7.40
N ASN A 84 4.30 -25.59 -7.21
CA ASN A 84 3.50 -24.77 -8.10
C ASN A 84 4.00 -23.34 -8.12
N LEU A 85 4.30 -22.76 -6.95
CA LEU A 85 4.84 -21.41 -6.82
C LEU A 85 6.22 -21.24 -7.45
N LYS A 86 7.12 -22.24 -7.33
CA LYS A 86 8.44 -22.22 -7.97
C LYS A 86 8.36 -22.19 -9.50
N ASN A 87 7.30 -22.77 -10.07
CA ASN A 87 7.07 -22.84 -11.51
C ASN A 87 6.11 -21.76 -12.03
N LEU A 88 5.61 -20.90 -11.14
CA LEU A 88 4.68 -19.83 -11.50
C LEU A 88 5.40 -18.79 -12.36
N LYS A 89 4.73 -18.32 -13.41
CA LYS A 89 5.20 -17.16 -14.17
C LYS A 89 5.23 -15.91 -13.28
N PRO A 90 6.09 -14.93 -13.58
CA PRO A 90 6.00 -13.63 -12.91
C PRO A 90 4.58 -13.03 -12.97
N ILE A 91 4.08 -12.53 -11.86
CA ILE A 91 2.72 -11.96 -11.77
C ILE A 91 2.48 -10.89 -12.83
N THR A 92 3.45 -10.01 -13.06
CA THR A 92 3.35 -8.99 -14.12
C THR A 92 3.11 -9.59 -15.49
N GLN A 93 3.78 -10.70 -15.81
CA GLN A 93 3.58 -11.39 -17.08
C GLN A 93 2.18 -12.00 -17.18
N MET A 94 1.70 -12.62 -16.11
CA MET A 94 0.35 -13.20 -16.09
C MET A 94 -0.72 -12.13 -16.32
N ILE A 95 -0.61 -10.99 -15.64
CA ILE A 95 -1.54 -9.87 -15.80
C ILE A 95 -1.46 -9.28 -17.22
N ASP A 96 -0.25 -9.13 -17.76
CA ASP A 96 -0.03 -8.65 -19.14
C ASP A 96 -0.61 -9.61 -20.18
N GLU A 97 -0.63 -10.91 -19.91
CA GLU A 97 -1.26 -11.95 -20.73
C GLU A 97 -2.80 -12.00 -20.54
N GLY A 98 -3.37 -11.21 -19.62
CA GLY A 98 -4.80 -11.08 -19.40
C GLY A 98 -5.39 -12.04 -18.37
N TYR A 99 -4.56 -12.62 -17.50
CA TYR A 99 -5.03 -13.46 -16.41
C TYR A 99 -5.84 -12.64 -15.42
N SER A 100 -7.02 -13.15 -15.05
CA SER A 100 -7.81 -12.65 -13.95
C SER A 100 -7.20 -13.08 -12.59
N PRO A 101 -7.61 -12.48 -11.47
CA PRO A 101 -7.23 -12.97 -10.14
C PRO A 101 -7.58 -14.44 -9.92
N GLU A 102 -8.72 -14.88 -10.45
CA GLU A 102 -9.16 -16.28 -10.36
C GLU A 102 -8.27 -17.22 -11.19
N ASP A 103 -7.82 -16.80 -12.39
CA ASP A 103 -6.88 -17.58 -13.21
C ASP A 103 -5.54 -17.75 -12.46
N ILE A 104 -5.10 -16.70 -11.74
CA ILE A 104 -3.86 -16.75 -10.94
C ILE A 104 -4.02 -17.75 -9.79
N ILE A 105 -5.14 -17.72 -9.07
CA ILE A 105 -5.45 -18.68 -7.99
C ILE A 105 -5.46 -20.11 -8.57
N ASN A 106 -6.12 -20.31 -9.72
CA ASN A 106 -6.18 -21.61 -10.38
C ASN A 106 -4.80 -22.13 -10.78
N GLU A 107 -3.90 -21.27 -11.27
CA GLU A 107 -2.52 -21.66 -11.58
C GLU A 107 -1.72 -22.06 -10.34
N ILE A 108 -1.93 -21.39 -9.22
CA ILE A 108 -1.25 -21.67 -7.95
C ILE A 108 -1.75 -22.97 -7.33
N THR A 109 -3.07 -23.16 -7.29
CA THR A 109 -3.73 -24.29 -6.58
C THR A 109 -4.03 -25.50 -7.48
N LYS A 110 -3.83 -25.33 -8.79
CA LYS A 110 -4.21 -26.35 -9.83
C LYS A 110 -5.69 -26.74 -9.77
N GLY A 111 -6.54 -25.78 -9.41
CA GLY A 111 -7.98 -25.95 -9.35
C GLY A 111 -8.53 -26.44 -8.01
N ASP A 112 -7.67 -26.66 -7.03
CA ASP A 112 -8.09 -27.02 -5.66
C ASP A 112 -8.24 -25.76 -4.79
N TYR A 113 -9.33 -25.04 -4.98
CA TYR A 113 -9.67 -23.84 -4.21
C TYR A 113 -11.17 -23.63 -4.11
N GLU A 114 -11.59 -22.89 -3.12
CA GLU A 114 -12.93 -22.34 -2.95
C GLU A 114 -12.86 -20.82 -2.95
N LEU A 115 -13.57 -20.19 -3.89
CA LEU A 115 -13.68 -18.73 -3.92
C LEU A 115 -14.63 -18.27 -2.82
N LEU A 116 -14.13 -17.58 -1.82
CA LEU A 116 -14.91 -17.12 -0.66
C LEU A 116 -15.53 -15.75 -0.90
N ASP A 117 -14.77 -14.81 -1.50
CA ASP A 117 -15.22 -13.44 -1.72
C ASP A 117 -14.41 -12.77 -2.83
N GLU A 118 -14.99 -11.77 -3.47
CA GLU A 118 -14.37 -10.90 -4.46
C GLU A 118 -14.68 -9.45 -4.12
N ILE A 119 -13.62 -8.63 -3.98
CA ILE A 119 -13.73 -7.23 -3.59
C ILE A 119 -13.12 -6.35 -4.69
N GLU A 120 -13.89 -5.38 -5.17
CA GLU A 120 -13.37 -4.39 -6.09
C GLU A 120 -12.36 -3.46 -5.39
N LEU A 121 -11.17 -3.33 -5.99
CA LEU A 121 -10.11 -2.49 -5.43
C LEU A 121 -10.26 -1.04 -5.91
N HIS A 122 -10.33 -0.13 -4.96
CA HIS A 122 -10.36 1.30 -5.20
C HIS A 122 -9.16 1.99 -4.57
N HIS A 123 -8.59 2.95 -5.31
CA HIS A 123 -7.56 3.83 -4.75
C HIS A 123 -8.23 5.07 -4.17
N ASP A 124 -8.72 4.96 -2.93
CA ASP A 124 -9.37 6.05 -2.22
C ASP A 124 -8.39 6.75 -1.28
N CYS A 125 -8.30 8.08 -1.43
CA CYS A 125 -7.56 8.91 -0.51
C CYS A 125 -8.48 9.82 0.26
N ASN A 126 -8.46 9.75 1.58
CA ASN A 126 -9.25 10.60 2.48
C ASN A 126 -8.64 12.01 2.66
N CYS A 127 -7.81 12.48 1.72
CA CYS A 127 -7.32 13.85 1.75
C CYS A 127 -8.42 14.82 1.30
N SER A 128 -8.46 15.99 1.92
CA SER A 128 -9.37 17.07 1.54
C SER A 128 -8.73 18.43 1.83
N LYS A 129 -9.24 19.47 1.19
CA LYS A 129 -8.77 20.84 1.42
C LYS A 129 -8.93 21.23 2.90
N GLU A 130 -10.04 20.81 3.53
CA GLU A 130 -10.33 21.05 4.95
C GLU A 130 -9.31 20.35 5.87
N ARG A 131 -8.87 19.15 5.51
CA ARG A 131 -7.83 18.44 6.28
C ARG A 131 -6.50 19.18 6.22
N PHE A 132 -6.13 19.68 5.05
CA PHE A 132 -4.92 20.50 4.88
C PHE A 132 -5.08 21.87 5.54
N LYS A 133 -6.27 22.52 5.50
CA LYS A 133 -6.58 23.74 6.26
C LYS A 133 -6.31 23.55 7.76
N LYS A 134 -6.73 22.41 8.33
CA LYS A 134 -6.42 22.05 9.73
C LYS A 134 -4.92 21.86 9.97
N GLY A 135 -4.22 21.25 9.02
CA GLY A 135 -2.77 21.10 9.06
C GLY A 135 -2.04 22.44 9.06
N LEU A 136 -2.45 23.37 8.19
CA LEU A 136 -1.92 24.72 8.14
C LEU A 136 -2.10 25.46 9.49
N LYS A 137 -3.28 25.36 10.11
CA LYS A 137 -3.50 25.95 11.45
C LYS A 137 -2.52 25.43 12.50
N SER A 138 -2.09 24.16 12.41
CA SER A 138 -1.13 23.56 13.35
C SER A 138 0.29 24.15 13.25
N LEU A 139 0.63 24.87 12.17
CA LEU A 139 1.91 25.58 12.04
C LEU A 139 2.00 26.80 12.94
N GLY A 140 0.86 27.32 13.42
CA GLY A 140 0.79 28.49 14.25
C GLY A 140 0.65 29.80 13.45
N LYS A 141 0.05 30.79 14.10
CA LYS A 141 -0.31 32.07 13.49
C LYS A 141 0.89 32.82 12.91
N THR A 142 2.00 32.90 13.64
CA THR A 142 3.22 33.60 13.22
C THR A 142 3.76 33.05 11.91
N THR A 143 3.87 31.74 11.79
CA THR A 143 4.38 31.07 10.56
C THR A 143 3.44 31.31 9.38
N LEU A 144 2.12 31.28 9.59
CA LEU A 144 1.16 31.55 8.52
C LEU A 144 1.18 33.03 8.07
N GLU A 145 1.42 33.97 8.99
CA GLU A 145 1.61 35.40 8.67
C GLU A 145 2.90 35.63 7.87
N GLU A 146 3.99 34.92 8.18
CA GLU A 146 5.23 34.95 7.40
C GLU A 146 5.00 34.45 5.97
N ILE A 147 4.38 33.29 5.81
CA ILE A 147 4.01 32.72 4.50
C ILE A 147 3.10 33.67 3.70
N LEU A 148 2.10 34.26 4.37
CA LEU A 148 1.21 35.21 3.74
C LEU A 148 1.94 36.46 3.22
N ASN A 149 2.93 36.96 3.96
CA ASN A 149 3.71 38.14 3.57
C ASN A 149 4.72 37.85 2.46
N GLU A 150 5.33 36.67 2.47
CA GLU A 150 6.38 36.30 1.51
C GLU A 150 5.81 35.73 0.21
N ASP A 151 4.98 34.70 0.29
CA ASP A 151 4.54 33.91 -0.86
C ASP A 151 3.12 34.17 -1.30
N LYS A 152 2.26 34.71 -0.42
CA LYS A 152 0.82 35.01 -0.65
C LYS A 152 -0.03 33.82 -1.10
N LYS A 153 0.52 32.62 -1.10
CA LYS A 153 -0.15 31.38 -1.48
C LYS A 153 0.57 30.17 -0.86
N VAL A 154 -0.14 29.06 -0.79
CA VAL A 154 0.44 27.75 -0.41
C VAL A 154 -0.08 26.69 -1.37
N ASP A 155 0.83 25.94 -1.94
CA ASP A 155 0.54 24.76 -2.75
C ASP A 155 0.94 23.51 -1.97
N ILE A 156 -0.02 22.65 -1.64
CA ILE A 156 0.19 21.41 -0.89
C ILE A 156 -0.14 20.23 -1.78
N LYS A 157 0.82 19.34 -1.95
CA LYS A 157 0.63 18.07 -2.67
C LYS A 157 0.38 16.94 -1.67
N CYS A 158 -0.69 16.20 -1.85
CA CYS A 158 -0.92 15.00 -1.08
C CYS A 158 0.12 13.93 -1.45
N ASN A 159 0.92 13.49 -0.49
CA ASN A 159 1.95 12.48 -0.73
C ASN A 159 1.39 11.09 -1.06
N PHE A 160 0.10 10.83 -0.76
CA PHE A 160 -0.53 9.55 -1.02
C PHE A 160 -1.15 9.47 -2.43
N CYS A 161 -2.00 10.43 -2.81
CA CYS A 161 -2.71 10.41 -4.09
C CYS A 161 -2.21 11.44 -5.11
N ASN A 162 -1.20 12.23 -4.78
CA ASN A 162 -0.62 13.30 -5.59
C ASN A 162 -1.58 14.45 -5.95
N THR A 163 -2.79 14.52 -5.38
CA THR A 163 -3.69 15.64 -5.56
C THR A 163 -3.07 16.93 -5.03
N ASN A 164 -3.12 18.00 -5.81
CA ASN A 164 -2.64 19.32 -5.41
C ASN A 164 -3.78 20.13 -4.82
N TYR A 165 -3.50 20.78 -3.70
CA TYR A 165 -4.39 21.72 -3.01
C TYR A 165 -3.75 23.09 -2.99
N HIS A 166 -4.45 24.05 -3.54
CA HIS A 166 -4.02 25.43 -3.60
C HIS A 166 -4.78 26.26 -2.57
N PHE A 167 -4.06 27.11 -1.81
CA PHE A 167 -4.59 28.09 -0.89
C PHE A 167 -4.08 29.46 -1.32
N ASP A 168 -4.98 30.35 -1.69
CA ASP A 168 -4.67 31.72 -2.07
C ASP A 168 -4.55 32.67 -0.88
N GLU A 169 -4.25 33.95 -1.17
CA GLU A 169 -4.05 34.98 -0.17
C GLU A 169 -5.29 35.18 0.73
N ASP A 170 -6.49 35.12 0.16
CA ASP A 170 -7.73 35.37 0.90
C ASP A 170 -8.07 34.16 1.80
N GLU A 171 -7.85 32.94 1.32
CA GLU A 171 -8.00 31.72 2.11
C GLU A 171 -7.00 31.66 3.27
N LEU A 172 -5.75 32.10 3.05
CA LEU A 172 -4.75 32.17 4.13
C LEU A 172 -5.14 33.20 5.19
N LYS A 173 -5.67 34.38 4.80
CA LYS A 173 -6.20 35.38 5.74
C LYS A 173 -7.36 34.82 6.56
N GLU A 174 -8.28 34.09 5.91
CA GLU A 174 -9.40 33.44 6.59
C GLU A 174 -8.90 32.42 7.63
N ILE A 175 -7.92 31.59 7.26
CA ILE A 175 -7.32 30.61 8.17
C ILE A 175 -6.70 31.28 9.40
N ILE A 176 -5.98 32.39 9.19
CA ILE A 176 -5.35 33.16 10.26
C ILE A 176 -6.40 33.82 11.16
N PHE A 177 -7.52 34.32 10.58
CA PHE A 177 -8.59 34.93 11.33
C PHE A 177 -9.37 33.95 12.22
N GLU A 178 -9.49 32.69 11.77
CA GLU A 178 -10.16 31.59 12.50
C GLU A 178 -9.31 30.96 13.62
N MET A 179 -8.05 31.40 13.80
CA MET A 179 -7.16 30.94 14.86
C MET A 179 -7.24 31.79 16.11
#